data_fff4dd861dfd752c917748939ecaf4e7
#
_entry.id   fff4dd861dfd752c917748939ecaf4e7
#
_cell.length_a   1.000
_cell.length_b   1.000
_cell.length_c   1.000
_cell.angle_alpha   90.00
_cell.angle_beta   90.00
_cell.angle_gamma   90.00
#
_symmetry.space_group_name_H-M   'P 1'
#
loop_
_entity.id
_entity.type
_entity.pdbx_description
1 polymer ?
#
loop_
_entity_poly.entity_id
_entity_poly.type
_entity_poly.pdbx_seq_one_letter_code
_entity_poly.pdbx_strand_id
1 'polypeptide(L)'
;MKKKISLVTLVAALTFALAAPVGAITWGQFDGDDHPNVVNLLFVQNGVGFFSCSGTLLTSTVVLTAGHCTGTIVDGELTANDLTYVSNEPNINDLLAVIGNYPSTIDWLNDLWVSGTAVPHPDYADFAGFPDTFDVGLVILDSPIQVDEYGELPSLGQFDYLATAKGSTSQRMVEVVGYGLVGAIPAFADNDIWERRVGYSTIINTGMSANVGGQNFMYSNSPGKGNGVGGTCSGDSGGPAFWIDPATGESTSLIVGINSYGIAPNCNGNDYQFRTDIAATLDFVKPYLP
;
A
#
# COMPACT_ATOMS: atom_id res chain seq x y z
N MET A 1 56.38 31.84 39.78
CA MET A 1 55.01 32.06 39.22
C MET A 1 54.66 30.89 38.30
N LYS A 2 53.86 29.94 38.79
CA LYS A 2 53.44 28.75 38.00
C LYS A 2 52.08 29.02 37.38
N LYS A 3 52.01 29.18 36.03
CA LYS A 3 50.75 29.29 35.29
C LYS A 3 50.09 27.91 35.25
N LYS A 4 48.92 27.81 35.84
CA LYS A 4 48.02 26.63 35.66
C LYS A 4 47.32 26.81 34.30
N ILE A 5 47.60 25.86 33.38
CA ILE A 5 46.85 25.72 32.15
C ILE A 5 45.62 24.85 32.49
N SER A 6 44.46 25.43 32.39
CA SER A 6 43.17 24.73 32.57
C SER A 6 42.81 24.07 31.25
N LEU A 7 42.83 22.76 31.25
CA LEU A 7 42.42 21.92 30.11
C LEU A 7 40.90 21.83 30.11
N VAL A 8 40.28 22.68 29.32
CA VAL A 8 38.82 22.56 29.02
C VAL A 8 38.67 21.47 27.98
N THR A 9 38.30 20.30 28.47
CA THR A 9 37.96 19.18 27.57
C THR A 9 36.59 19.46 26.96
N LEU A 10 36.60 19.93 25.74
CA LEU A 10 35.40 20.07 24.91
C LEU A 10 34.94 18.67 24.47
N VAL A 11 34.03 18.09 25.23
CA VAL A 11 33.28 16.89 24.79
C VAL A 11 32.30 17.34 23.74
N ALA A 12 32.71 17.28 22.48
CA ALA A 12 31.81 17.33 21.36
C ALA A 12 31.02 16.01 21.36
N ALA A 13 29.83 16.03 21.95
CA ALA A 13 28.85 14.97 21.74
C ALA A 13 28.46 15.00 20.25
N LEU A 14 29.11 14.14 19.48
CA LEU A 14 28.69 13.82 18.11
C LEU A 14 27.36 13.06 18.25
N THR A 15 26.25 13.77 18.26
CA THR A 15 24.95 13.18 17.97
C THR A 15 25.00 12.77 16.51
N PHE A 16 25.36 11.52 16.24
CA PHE A 16 24.96 10.87 15.02
C PHE A 16 23.44 10.81 15.08
N ALA A 17 22.79 11.78 14.44
CA ALA A 17 21.44 11.57 13.96
C ALA A 17 21.59 10.39 12.98
N LEU A 18 21.22 9.20 13.41
CA LEU A 18 20.91 8.09 12.52
C LEU A 18 19.77 8.63 11.67
N ALA A 19 20.09 9.08 10.46
CA ALA A 19 19.10 9.27 9.43
C ALA A 19 18.52 7.86 9.22
N ALA A 20 17.32 7.63 9.76
CA ALA A 20 16.60 6.42 9.42
C ALA A 20 16.47 6.39 7.90
N PRO A 21 16.76 5.26 7.25
CA PRO A 21 16.52 5.13 5.83
C PRO A 21 15.06 5.47 5.57
N VAL A 22 14.82 6.34 4.61
CA VAL A 22 13.49 6.78 4.19
C VAL A 22 13.03 5.77 3.16
N GLY A 23 12.12 4.92 3.54
CA GLY A 23 11.69 3.77 2.74
C GLY A 23 10.27 3.87 2.17
N ALA A 24 9.74 2.80 1.52
CA ALA A 24 8.43 2.67 0.85
C ALA A 24 7.30 3.33 1.65
N ILE A 25 6.18 3.72 1.05
CA ILE A 25 5.31 4.77 1.59
C ILE A 25 6.12 6.05 1.78
N THR A 26 5.90 7.06 0.98
CA THR A 26 6.70 8.29 1.03
C THR A 26 6.79 8.81 2.47
N TRP A 27 8.02 8.87 3.00
CA TRP A 27 8.29 9.26 4.40
C TRP A 27 7.79 8.26 5.45
N GLY A 28 7.40 7.04 5.05
CA GLY A 28 7.01 5.96 5.94
C GLY A 28 8.20 5.36 6.71
N GLN A 29 7.87 4.54 7.69
CA GLN A 29 8.84 3.77 8.48
C GLN A 29 8.84 2.31 8.02
N PHE A 30 9.95 1.60 8.23
CA PHE A 30 9.98 0.14 8.03
C PHE A 30 8.97 -0.51 8.96
N ASP A 31 8.09 -1.33 8.38
CA ASP A 31 6.97 -1.94 9.07
C ASP A 31 7.39 -3.14 9.95
N GLY A 32 8.43 -3.85 9.51
CA GLY A 32 8.81 -5.10 10.16
C GLY A 32 7.67 -6.12 10.15
N ASP A 33 7.31 -6.63 11.30
CA ASP A 33 6.26 -7.64 11.47
C ASP A 33 4.92 -7.06 11.99
N ASP A 34 4.73 -5.73 11.95
CA ASP A 34 3.53 -5.11 12.51
C ASP A 34 2.28 -5.39 11.64
N HIS A 35 2.43 -5.49 10.30
CA HIS A 35 1.32 -5.79 9.38
C HIS A 35 1.59 -7.03 8.50
N PRO A 36 1.70 -8.24 9.06
CA PRO A 36 1.99 -9.46 8.28
C PRO A 36 0.86 -9.84 7.31
N ASN A 37 -0.33 -9.26 7.44
CA ASN A 37 -1.44 -9.37 6.52
C ASN A 37 -1.31 -8.50 5.26
N VAL A 38 -0.37 -7.55 5.22
CA VAL A 38 -0.07 -6.78 4.00
C VAL A 38 1.04 -7.49 3.23
N VAL A 39 0.77 -7.76 1.96
CA VAL A 39 1.59 -8.61 1.10
C VAL A 39 2.12 -7.86 -0.12
N ASN A 40 3.28 -8.28 -0.59
CA ASN A 40 3.80 -7.91 -1.90
C ASN A 40 3.24 -8.83 -2.97
N LEU A 41 2.85 -8.27 -4.10
CA LEU A 41 2.30 -8.96 -5.26
C LEU A 41 3.22 -8.75 -6.46
N LEU A 42 3.61 -9.82 -7.11
CA LEU A 42 4.30 -9.80 -8.40
C LEU A 42 3.41 -10.39 -9.46
N PHE A 43 3.09 -9.61 -10.47
CA PHE A 43 2.26 -10.03 -11.59
C PHE A 43 3.13 -10.30 -12.81
N VAL A 44 2.87 -11.43 -13.47
CA VAL A 44 3.47 -11.78 -14.76
C VAL A 44 2.47 -11.41 -15.85
N GLN A 45 2.88 -10.59 -16.78
CA GLN A 45 2.06 -10.16 -17.90
C GLN A 45 2.65 -10.67 -19.21
N ASN A 46 1.85 -11.38 -20.02
CA ASN A 46 2.26 -11.95 -21.31
C ASN A 46 3.52 -12.84 -21.23
N GLY A 47 3.75 -13.50 -20.10
CA GLY A 47 4.95 -14.33 -19.89
C GLY A 47 6.27 -13.57 -19.88
N VAL A 48 6.23 -12.23 -19.95
CA VAL A 48 7.41 -11.35 -20.03
C VAL A 48 7.23 -10.13 -19.16
N GLY A 49 8.01 -10.06 -18.11
CA GLY A 49 8.03 -8.89 -17.23
C GLY A 49 7.19 -9.08 -15.97
N PHE A 50 7.66 -8.43 -14.93
CA PHE A 50 6.99 -8.38 -13.65
C PHE A 50 6.65 -6.93 -13.33
N PHE A 51 5.48 -6.71 -12.75
CA PHE A 51 5.18 -5.46 -12.06
C PHE A 51 4.71 -5.77 -10.65
N SER A 52 4.98 -4.85 -9.74
CA SER A 52 4.73 -5.03 -8.32
C SER A 52 3.57 -4.17 -7.86
N CYS A 53 2.76 -4.76 -7.01
CA CYS A 53 1.72 -4.10 -6.24
C CYS A 53 1.78 -4.54 -4.77
N SER A 54 0.94 -3.94 -3.97
CA SER A 54 0.66 -4.35 -2.60
C SER A 54 -0.76 -4.92 -2.50
N GLY A 55 -1.05 -5.64 -1.44
CA GLY A 55 -2.39 -6.17 -1.17
C GLY A 55 -2.59 -6.49 0.30
N THR A 56 -3.80 -6.91 0.66
CA THR A 56 -4.14 -7.28 2.03
C THR A 56 -4.85 -8.63 2.07
N LEU A 57 -4.34 -9.55 2.87
CA LEU A 57 -5.01 -10.82 3.15
C LEU A 57 -6.34 -10.56 3.89
N LEU A 58 -7.47 -10.93 3.27
CA LEU A 58 -8.78 -10.97 3.92
C LEU A 58 -9.05 -12.31 4.59
N THR A 59 -8.41 -13.36 4.06
CA THR A 59 -8.37 -14.71 4.62
C THR A 59 -7.01 -15.33 4.32
N SER A 60 -6.75 -16.53 4.76
CA SER A 60 -5.49 -17.22 4.43
C SER A 60 -5.27 -17.46 2.92
N THR A 61 -6.31 -17.34 2.09
CA THR A 61 -6.25 -17.61 0.64
C THR A 61 -6.83 -16.53 -0.24
N VAL A 62 -7.32 -15.42 0.33
CA VAL A 62 -7.91 -14.32 -0.45
C VAL A 62 -7.17 -13.02 -0.14
N VAL A 63 -6.57 -12.43 -1.14
CA VAL A 63 -5.89 -11.12 -1.07
C VAL A 63 -6.74 -10.08 -1.78
N LEU A 64 -7.03 -8.98 -1.11
CA LEU A 64 -7.63 -7.77 -1.69
C LEU A 64 -6.52 -6.88 -2.26
N THR A 65 -6.71 -6.37 -3.46
CA THR A 65 -5.79 -5.46 -4.14
C THR A 65 -6.53 -4.55 -5.13
N ALA A 66 -5.83 -3.79 -5.95
CA ALA A 66 -6.44 -2.93 -6.96
C ALA A 66 -6.78 -3.70 -8.26
N GLY A 67 -7.77 -3.19 -8.99
CA GLY A 67 -8.18 -3.75 -10.29
C GLY A 67 -7.06 -3.65 -11.33
N HIS A 68 -6.37 -2.49 -11.37
CA HIS A 68 -5.23 -2.28 -12.29
C HIS A 68 -4.02 -3.17 -11.99
N CYS A 69 -3.94 -3.76 -10.79
CA CYS A 69 -2.94 -4.76 -10.47
C CYS A 69 -3.32 -6.15 -11.01
N THR A 70 -4.61 -6.48 -11.08
CA THR A 70 -5.10 -7.83 -11.38
C THR A 70 -5.46 -8.04 -12.84
N GLY A 71 -5.70 -6.97 -13.60
CA GLY A 71 -6.11 -7.06 -14.99
C GLY A 71 -5.64 -5.90 -15.85
N THR A 72 -5.66 -6.12 -17.15
CA THR A 72 -5.33 -5.14 -18.19
C THR A 72 -6.34 -5.23 -19.33
N ILE A 73 -6.48 -4.17 -20.10
CA ILE A 73 -7.31 -4.16 -21.29
C ILE A 73 -6.46 -4.55 -22.50
N VAL A 74 -6.80 -5.66 -23.14
CA VAL A 74 -6.17 -6.15 -24.36
C VAL A 74 -7.24 -6.19 -25.47
N ASP A 75 -7.00 -5.50 -26.57
CA ASP A 75 -7.93 -5.41 -27.70
C ASP A 75 -9.37 -4.96 -27.31
N GLY A 76 -9.47 -4.16 -26.22
CA GLY A 76 -10.74 -3.66 -25.70
C GLY A 76 -11.46 -4.61 -24.74
N GLU A 77 -10.86 -5.73 -24.40
CA GLU A 77 -11.39 -6.71 -23.44
C GLU A 77 -10.55 -6.75 -22.17
N LEU A 78 -11.20 -6.88 -21.03
CA LEU A 78 -10.54 -7.07 -19.74
C LEU A 78 -9.94 -8.48 -19.66
N THR A 79 -8.63 -8.56 -19.45
CA THR A 79 -7.89 -9.79 -19.31
C THR A 79 -7.22 -9.81 -17.96
N ALA A 80 -7.42 -10.88 -17.18
CA ALA A 80 -6.68 -11.08 -15.93
C ALA A 80 -5.19 -11.37 -16.22
N ASN A 81 -4.32 -11.02 -15.27
CA ASN A 81 -2.90 -11.34 -15.38
C ASN A 81 -2.68 -12.86 -15.34
N ASP A 82 -1.71 -13.34 -16.10
CA ASP A 82 -1.49 -14.77 -16.33
C ASP A 82 -1.10 -15.53 -15.06
N LEU A 83 -0.25 -14.92 -14.22
CA LEU A 83 0.31 -15.53 -13.03
C LEU A 83 0.62 -14.46 -11.99
N THR A 84 0.31 -14.77 -10.75
CA THR A 84 0.59 -13.89 -9.62
C THR A 84 1.36 -14.64 -8.56
N TYR A 85 2.37 -13.99 -8.01
CA TYR A 85 3.14 -14.48 -6.88
C TYR A 85 2.96 -13.53 -5.70
N VAL A 86 2.82 -14.09 -4.51
CA VAL A 86 2.49 -13.35 -3.29
C VAL A 86 3.47 -13.71 -2.19
N SER A 87 3.99 -12.70 -1.50
CA SER A 87 4.83 -12.87 -0.33
C SER A 87 4.43 -11.89 0.78
N ASN A 88 4.43 -12.35 2.01
CA ASN A 88 4.28 -11.51 3.19
C ASN A 88 5.60 -11.19 3.90
N GLU A 89 6.73 -11.51 3.25
CA GLU A 89 8.05 -11.16 3.75
C GLU A 89 8.17 -9.63 3.88
N PRO A 90 8.52 -9.08 5.05
CA PRO A 90 8.58 -7.64 5.24
C PRO A 90 9.71 -6.97 4.45
N ASN A 91 10.75 -7.71 4.10
CA ASN A 91 11.87 -7.23 3.29
C ASN A 91 12.15 -8.18 2.12
N ILE A 92 11.55 -7.89 0.97
CA ILE A 92 11.73 -8.71 -0.24
C ILE A 92 13.19 -8.73 -0.72
N ASN A 93 14.03 -7.76 -0.32
CA ASN A 93 15.46 -7.79 -0.62
C ASN A 93 16.15 -9.03 -0.04
N ASP A 94 15.65 -9.58 1.06
CA ASP A 94 16.18 -10.80 1.65
C ASP A 94 15.91 -12.02 0.75
N LEU A 95 14.76 -12.06 0.08
CA LEU A 95 14.44 -13.07 -0.94
C LEU A 95 15.26 -12.85 -2.22
N LEU A 96 15.44 -11.61 -2.64
CA LEU A 96 16.25 -11.26 -3.81
C LEU A 96 17.74 -11.62 -3.62
N ALA A 97 18.25 -11.53 -2.40
CA ALA A 97 19.64 -11.83 -2.09
C ALA A 97 20.03 -13.29 -2.44
N VAL A 98 19.07 -14.21 -2.47
CA VAL A 98 19.29 -15.63 -2.76
C VAL A 98 18.88 -16.06 -4.18
N ILE A 99 18.36 -15.15 -5.02
CA ILE A 99 17.87 -15.46 -6.37
C ILE A 99 18.95 -16.11 -7.25
N GLY A 100 20.23 -15.72 -7.07
CA GLY A 100 21.36 -16.30 -7.77
C GLY A 100 21.66 -17.78 -7.45
N ASN A 101 21.01 -18.35 -6.44
CA ASN A 101 21.11 -19.76 -6.08
C ASN A 101 20.15 -20.66 -6.89
N TYR A 102 19.25 -20.07 -7.67
CA TYR A 102 18.22 -20.78 -8.43
C TYR A 102 18.56 -20.84 -9.93
N PRO A 103 18.17 -21.92 -10.63
CA PRO A 103 18.39 -22.06 -12.06
C PRO A 103 17.69 -20.99 -12.91
N SER A 104 16.53 -20.50 -12.45
CA SER A 104 15.78 -19.42 -13.08
C SER A 104 15.00 -18.58 -12.05
N THR A 105 14.55 -17.40 -12.45
CA THR A 105 13.64 -16.56 -11.65
C THR A 105 12.32 -17.30 -11.32
N ILE A 106 11.81 -18.09 -12.24
CA ILE A 106 10.58 -18.87 -12.03
C ILE A 106 10.78 -19.95 -10.96
N ASP A 107 11.92 -20.63 -10.95
CA ASP A 107 12.23 -21.61 -9.89
C ASP A 107 12.33 -20.94 -8.53
N TRP A 108 12.94 -19.75 -8.46
CA TRP A 108 13.01 -18.94 -7.25
C TRP A 108 11.63 -18.51 -6.76
N LEU A 109 10.75 -18.04 -7.66
CA LEU A 109 9.39 -17.66 -7.33
C LEU A 109 8.57 -18.88 -6.83
N ASN A 110 8.65 -19.99 -7.52
CA ASN A 110 7.91 -21.22 -7.15
C ASN A 110 8.33 -21.77 -5.78
N ASP A 111 9.55 -21.51 -5.33
CA ASP A 111 10.08 -22.02 -4.06
C ASP A 111 9.78 -21.08 -2.88
N LEU A 112 9.87 -19.76 -3.08
CA LEU A 112 9.83 -18.78 -1.99
C LEU A 112 8.54 -17.94 -1.94
N TRP A 113 7.69 -18.02 -2.96
CA TRP A 113 6.45 -17.25 -3.05
C TRP A 113 5.26 -18.18 -3.18
N VAL A 114 4.10 -17.69 -2.79
CA VAL A 114 2.84 -18.40 -3.01
C VAL A 114 2.24 -17.93 -4.33
N SER A 115 1.94 -18.87 -5.24
CA SER A 115 1.24 -18.57 -6.49
C SER A 115 -0.26 -18.35 -6.25
N GLY A 116 -0.90 -17.65 -7.18
CA GLY A 116 -2.33 -17.40 -7.12
C GLY A 116 -2.89 -16.90 -8.44
N THR A 117 -4.21 -16.84 -8.50
CA THR A 117 -4.97 -16.39 -9.66
C THR A 117 -5.50 -14.99 -9.42
N ALA A 118 -5.18 -14.05 -10.32
CA ALA A 118 -5.70 -12.70 -10.32
C ALA A 118 -7.16 -12.67 -10.80
N VAL A 119 -8.00 -11.89 -10.10
CA VAL A 119 -9.42 -11.70 -10.41
C VAL A 119 -9.71 -10.20 -10.41
N PRO A 120 -9.68 -9.52 -11.56
CA PRO A 120 -10.09 -8.13 -11.65
C PRO A 120 -11.61 -7.97 -11.49
N HIS A 121 -12.05 -6.81 -10.99
CA HIS A 121 -13.47 -6.47 -11.01
C HIS A 121 -13.98 -6.44 -12.47
N PRO A 122 -15.14 -7.05 -12.77
CA PRO A 122 -15.61 -7.20 -14.17
C PRO A 122 -15.86 -5.85 -14.88
N ASP A 123 -16.16 -4.80 -14.14
CA ASP A 123 -16.39 -3.45 -14.68
C ASP A 123 -15.10 -2.58 -14.69
N TYR A 124 -13.96 -3.12 -14.26
CA TYR A 124 -12.68 -2.42 -14.41
C TYR A 124 -12.35 -2.22 -15.90
N ALA A 125 -12.05 -1.00 -16.30
CA ALA A 125 -11.86 -0.62 -17.71
C ALA A 125 -10.65 0.30 -17.92
N ASP A 126 -9.52 0.00 -17.26
CA ASP A 126 -8.26 0.75 -17.36
C ASP A 126 -8.44 2.27 -17.23
N PHE A 127 -9.11 2.69 -16.17
CA PHE A 127 -9.42 4.09 -15.87
C PHE A 127 -10.29 4.82 -16.91
N ALA A 128 -10.89 4.11 -17.88
CA ALA A 128 -11.76 4.74 -18.89
C ALA A 128 -12.99 5.43 -18.27
N GLY A 129 -13.44 4.97 -17.10
CA GLY A 129 -14.55 5.55 -16.35
C GLY A 129 -14.16 6.63 -15.35
N PHE A 130 -12.90 7.11 -15.40
CA PHE A 130 -12.37 8.06 -14.42
C PHE A 130 -13.34 9.20 -14.07
N PRO A 131 -13.55 9.50 -12.79
CA PRO A 131 -12.86 8.97 -11.60
C PRO A 131 -13.45 7.68 -11.00
N ASP A 132 -14.60 7.20 -11.50
CA ASP A 132 -15.26 5.97 -11.03
C ASP A 132 -14.78 4.79 -11.88
N THR A 133 -13.77 4.08 -11.39
CA THR A 133 -12.94 3.18 -12.19
C THR A 133 -13.13 1.70 -11.87
N PHE A 134 -13.89 1.35 -10.82
CA PHE A 134 -14.01 -0.02 -10.31
C PHE A 134 -12.64 -0.67 -10.02
N ASP A 135 -11.71 0.13 -9.50
CA ASP A 135 -10.32 -0.26 -9.31
C ASP A 135 -10.12 -1.14 -8.07
N VAL A 136 -10.75 -2.30 -8.08
CA VAL A 136 -10.65 -3.34 -7.06
C VAL A 136 -10.43 -4.69 -7.73
N GLY A 137 -9.62 -5.53 -7.12
CA GLY A 137 -9.30 -6.88 -7.58
C GLY A 137 -8.97 -7.80 -6.42
N LEU A 138 -8.92 -9.08 -6.71
CA LEU A 138 -8.52 -10.12 -5.78
C LEU A 138 -7.38 -10.96 -6.36
N VAL A 139 -6.62 -11.58 -5.46
CA VAL A 139 -5.77 -12.74 -5.80
C VAL A 139 -6.20 -13.91 -4.94
N ILE A 140 -6.54 -15.02 -5.58
CA ILE A 140 -6.91 -16.27 -4.92
C ILE A 140 -5.67 -17.15 -4.88
N LEU A 141 -5.17 -17.41 -3.68
CA LEU A 141 -3.93 -18.14 -3.48
C LEU A 141 -4.11 -19.65 -3.66
N ASP A 142 -3.12 -20.29 -4.25
CA ASP A 142 -3.07 -21.75 -4.41
C ASP A 142 -2.71 -22.48 -3.10
N SER A 143 -2.06 -21.77 -2.17
CA SER A 143 -1.71 -22.25 -0.83
C SER A 143 -1.92 -21.16 0.21
N PRO A 144 -2.29 -21.52 1.46
CA PRO A 144 -2.61 -20.52 2.47
C PRO A 144 -1.36 -19.80 3.00
N ILE A 145 -1.47 -18.48 3.18
CA ILE A 145 -0.59 -17.68 4.02
C ILE A 145 -1.31 -17.45 5.36
N GLN A 146 -0.71 -17.93 6.44
CA GLN A 146 -1.29 -17.83 7.78
C GLN A 146 -0.72 -16.62 8.51
N VAL A 147 -1.61 -15.79 9.03
CA VAL A 147 -1.29 -14.63 9.87
C VAL A 147 -2.24 -14.60 11.07
N ASP A 148 -1.85 -13.93 12.13
CA ASP A 148 -2.66 -13.86 13.36
C ASP A 148 -3.92 -13.00 13.18
N GLU A 149 -3.84 -11.97 12.30
CA GLU A 149 -4.95 -11.05 12.02
C GLU A 149 -5.05 -10.80 10.52
N TYR A 150 -6.26 -10.87 9.99
CA TYR A 150 -6.57 -10.56 8.58
C TYR A 150 -7.21 -9.19 8.47
N GLY A 151 -7.14 -8.58 7.27
CA GLY A 151 -7.84 -7.34 6.99
C GLY A 151 -9.36 -7.53 7.02
N GLU A 152 -10.08 -6.54 7.53
CA GLU A 152 -11.53 -6.53 7.63
C GLU A 152 -12.16 -5.53 6.66
N LEU A 153 -13.29 -5.91 6.05
CA LEU A 153 -14.07 -5.02 5.22
C LEU A 153 -15.13 -4.29 6.06
N PRO A 154 -15.37 -3.00 5.80
CA PRO A 154 -16.42 -2.25 6.46
C PRO A 154 -17.81 -2.70 6.02
N SER A 155 -18.83 -2.27 6.79
CA SER A 155 -20.21 -2.36 6.35
C SER A 155 -20.51 -1.34 5.24
N LEU A 156 -21.54 -1.62 4.42
CA LEU A 156 -21.96 -0.71 3.35
C LEU A 156 -22.25 0.70 3.88
N GLY A 157 -21.59 1.69 3.31
CA GLY A 157 -21.72 3.12 3.65
C GLY A 157 -21.17 3.50 5.02
N GLN A 158 -20.34 2.66 5.63
CA GLN A 158 -19.82 2.89 6.99
C GLN A 158 -19.09 4.24 7.14
N PHE A 159 -18.47 4.72 6.09
CA PHE A 159 -17.70 5.96 6.08
C PHE A 159 -18.42 7.15 5.39
N ASP A 160 -19.70 7.00 5.01
CA ASP A 160 -20.48 8.09 4.38
C ASP A 160 -20.58 9.34 5.25
N TYR A 161 -20.57 9.16 6.58
CA TYR A 161 -20.61 10.28 7.53
C TYR A 161 -19.41 11.24 7.38
N LEU A 162 -18.30 10.77 6.84
CA LEU A 162 -17.10 11.60 6.61
C LEU A 162 -17.37 12.72 5.59
N ALA A 163 -18.35 12.56 4.70
CA ALA A 163 -18.73 13.59 3.73
C ALA A 163 -19.29 14.85 4.38
N THR A 164 -19.94 14.72 5.52
CA THR A 164 -20.58 15.81 6.25
C THR A 164 -19.88 16.15 7.56
N ALA A 165 -18.96 15.32 8.02
CA ALA A 165 -18.27 15.52 9.28
C ALA A 165 -17.38 16.77 9.25
N LYS A 166 -17.67 17.69 10.14
CA LYS A 166 -16.81 18.85 10.45
C LYS A 166 -15.88 18.46 11.59
N GLY A 167 -14.91 17.60 11.29
CA GLY A 167 -13.98 17.10 12.29
C GLY A 167 -12.57 17.67 12.14
N SER A 168 -11.79 17.54 13.21
CA SER A 168 -10.34 17.73 13.13
C SER A 168 -9.71 16.63 12.24
N THR A 169 -8.50 16.85 11.75
CA THR A 169 -7.75 15.85 10.96
C THR A 169 -7.58 14.54 11.72
N SER A 170 -7.48 14.58 13.06
CA SER A 170 -7.36 13.40 13.92
C SER A 170 -8.58 12.44 13.86
N GLN A 171 -9.73 12.90 13.36
CA GLN A 171 -10.92 12.06 13.17
C GLN A 171 -11.01 11.44 11.77
N ARG A 172 -10.00 11.62 10.94
CA ARG A 172 -9.98 11.18 9.54
C ARG A 172 -8.64 10.55 9.17
N MET A 173 -7.90 10.11 10.17
CA MET A 173 -6.60 9.51 9.94
C MET A 173 -6.73 8.04 9.53
N VAL A 174 -5.83 7.65 8.66
CA VAL A 174 -5.62 6.27 8.24
C VAL A 174 -4.14 5.94 8.30
N GLU A 175 -3.87 4.67 8.45
CA GLU A 175 -2.55 4.11 8.33
C GLU A 175 -2.44 3.42 6.98
N VAL A 176 -1.45 3.83 6.17
CA VAL A 176 -1.21 3.25 4.84
C VAL A 176 0.00 2.36 4.90
N VAL A 177 -0.11 1.18 4.31
CA VAL A 177 0.95 0.17 4.34
C VAL A 177 1.17 -0.37 2.92
N GLY A 178 2.43 -0.57 2.53
CA GLY A 178 2.74 -1.07 1.20
C GLY A 178 4.23 -1.31 0.95
N TYR A 179 4.54 -1.72 -0.28
CA TYR A 179 5.88 -2.09 -0.74
C TYR A 179 6.38 -1.19 -1.88
N GLY A 180 5.80 -0.01 -2.04
CA GLY A 180 6.10 0.89 -3.13
C GLY A 180 7.39 1.68 -2.99
N LEU A 181 7.52 2.70 -3.84
CA LEU A 181 8.66 3.62 -3.81
C LEU A 181 8.60 4.54 -2.58
N VAL A 182 9.75 4.81 -2.03
CA VAL A 182 9.94 5.66 -0.83
C VAL A 182 9.88 7.15 -1.09
N GLY A 183 9.99 7.53 -2.33
CA GLY A 183 9.92 8.91 -2.78
C GLY A 183 10.34 9.04 -4.23
N ALA A 184 9.81 10.04 -4.90
CA ALA A 184 10.17 10.36 -6.26
C ALA A 184 10.94 11.68 -6.36
N ILE A 185 11.24 12.33 -5.22
CA ILE A 185 12.00 13.59 -5.16
C ILE A 185 12.99 13.56 -3.98
N PRO A 186 14.27 13.86 -4.23
CA PRO A 186 14.87 14.04 -5.57
C PRO A 186 14.86 12.74 -6.36
N ALA A 187 14.97 12.81 -7.68
CA ALA A 187 14.95 11.66 -8.60
C ALA A 187 16.05 10.60 -8.34
N PHE A 188 16.79 10.76 -7.28
CA PHE A 188 17.87 9.89 -6.77
C PHE A 188 17.59 9.38 -5.37
N ALA A 189 16.37 9.60 -4.84
CA ALA A 189 15.97 9.00 -3.58
C ALA A 189 16.07 7.48 -3.74
N ASP A 190 16.61 6.85 -2.72
CA ASP A 190 16.81 5.40 -2.67
C ASP A 190 15.49 4.70 -3.03
N ASN A 191 15.50 3.95 -4.11
CA ASN A 191 14.33 3.27 -4.63
C ASN A 191 14.21 1.87 -4.03
N ASP A 192 14.37 1.73 -2.71
CA ASP A 192 14.10 0.47 -2.00
C ASP A 192 12.59 0.20 -2.01
N ILE A 193 12.12 -0.31 -3.15
CA ILE A 193 10.71 -0.65 -3.40
C ILE A 193 10.31 -2.00 -2.81
N TRP A 194 11.20 -2.66 -2.08
CA TRP A 194 11.08 -4.06 -1.71
C TRP A 194 10.97 -4.27 -0.19
N GLU A 195 10.70 -3.23 0.57
CA GLU A 195 10.42 -3.31 2.00
C GLU A 195 8.98 -2.91 2.29
N ARG A 196 8.29 -3.67 3.15
CA ARG A 196 6.99 -3.24 3.67
C ARG A 196 7.18 -2.04 4.60
N ARG A 197 6.42 -1.00 4.36
CA ARG A 197 6.48 0.23 5.14
C ARG A 197 5.11 0.73 5.53
N VAL A 198 5.08 1.51 6.59
CA VAL A 198 3.89 2.07 7.18
C VAL A 198 4.02 3.58 7.31
N GLY A 199 2.93 4.28 7.09
CA GLY A 199 2.84 5.72 7.29
C GLY A 199 1.41 6.16 7.57
N TYR A 200 1.26 7.40 8.01
CA TYR A 200 -0.05 7.95 8.34
C TYR A 200 -0.50 8.94 7.28
N SER A 201 -1.76 8.88 6.92
CA SER A 201 -2.38 9.82 5.99
C SER A 201 -3.71 10.34 6.56
N THR A 202 -4.29 11.31 5.89
CA THR A 202 -5.56 11.91 6.31
C THR A 202 -6.52 11.95 5.14
N ILE A 203 -7.74 11.49 5.34
CA ILE A 203 -8.83 11.66 4.37
C ILE A 203 -9.21 13.13 4.32
N ILE A 204 -9.00 13.77 3.18
CA ILE A 204 -9.23 15.21 3.00
C ILE A 204 -10.46 15.53 2.16
N ASN A 205 -10.91 14.60 1.32
CA ASN A 205 -12.12 14.74 0.52
C ASN A 205 -12.80 13.38 0.32
N THR A 206 -14.11 13.39 0.52
CA THR A 206 -15.00 12.22 0.35
C THR A 206 -16.20 12.58 -0.53
N GLY A 207 -16.27 13.82 -0.99
CA GLY A 207 -17.37 14.34 -1.80
C GLY A 207 -17.13 14.11 -3.29
N MET A 208 -18.22 14.11 -4.05
CA MET A 208 -18.17 14.04 -5.50
C MET A 208 -17.45 15.27 -6.06
N SER A 209 -16.29 15.07 -6.62
CA SER A 209 -15.52 16.08 -7.36
C SER A 209 -14.93 15.43 -8.61
N ALA A 210 -14.40 16.23 -9.53
CA ALA A 210 -13.86 15.75 -10.79
C ALA A 210 -12.82 14.63 -10.68
N ASN A 211 -12.13 14.55 -9.53
CA ASN A 211 -11.07 13.55 -9.31
C ASN A 211 -11.41 12.54 -8.20
N VAL A 212 -12.52 12.69 -7.49
CA VAL A 212 -12.91 11.78 -6.40
C VAL A 212 -14.02 10.84 -6.84
N GLY A 213 -15.01 11.36 -7.58
CA GLY A 213 -16.18 10.58 -7.97
C GLY A 213 -16.98 10.06 -6.79
N GLY A 214 -17.75 9.00 -7.00
CA GLY A 214 -18.50 8.30 -5.95
C GLY A 214 -17.77 7.10 -5.35
N GLN A 215 -16.69 6.66 -5.98
CA GLN A 215 -16.02 5.41 -5.63
C GLN A 215 -14.69 5.61 -4.87
N ASN A 216 -14.25 6.86 -4.65
CA ASN A 216 -12.95 7.12 -4.04
C ASN A 216 -13.01 8.03 -2.82
N PHE A 217 -12.01 7.90 -1.98
CA PHE A 217 -11.58 8.91 -1.01
C PHE A 217 -10.30 9.58 -1.47
N MET A 218 -10.16 10.87 -1.24
CA MET A 218 -8.92 11.59 -1.47
C MET A 218 -8.13 11.73 -0.17
N TYR A 219 -6.88 11.34 -0.21
CA TYR A 219 -5.94 11.35 0.91
C TYR A 219 -4.87 12.41 0.70
N SER A 220 -4.32 12.93 1.79
CA SER A 220 -3.19 13.83 1.73
C SER A 220 -1.89 13.04 1.61
N ASN A 221 -1.20 13.16 0.49
CA ASN A 221 0.16 12.68 0.31
C ASN A 221 1.13 13.87 0.46
N SER A 222 1.15 14.48 1.63
CA SER A 222 1.99 15.64 1.87
C SER A 222 2.81 15.49 3.16
N PRO A 223 4.14 15.29 3.04
CA PRO A 223 5.03 15.12 4.19
C PRO A 223 5.22 16.40 5.02
N GLY A 224 4.68 17.53 4.56
CA GLY A 224 4.97 18.86 5.10
C GLY A 224 4.47 19.15 6.51
N LYS A 225 3.87 18.18 7.21
CA LYS A 225 3.39 18.37 8.59
C LYS A 225 4.17 17.60 9.64
N GLY A 226 5.23 16.90 9.26
CA GLY A 226 6.19 16.23 10.11
C GLY A 226 5.57 15.52 11.30
N ASN A 227 5.31 14.22 11.23
CA ASN A 227 4.90 13.35 12.33
C ASN A 227 4.59 11.93 11.77
N GLY A 228 5.45 11.44 10.86
CA GLY A 228 5.21 10.16 10.19
C GLY A 228 4.07 10.23 9.16
N VAL A 229 3.64 11.45 8.78
CA VAL A 229 2.67 11.64 7.71
C VAL A 229 3.36 11.34 6.39
N GLY A 230 2.97 10.25 5.80
CA GLY A 230 3.41 9.77 4.50
C GLY A 230 2.25 9.72 3.52
N GLY A 231 2.55 9.26 2.34
CA GLY A 231 1.56 8.97 1.30
C GLY A 231 2.01 7.78 0.47
N THR A 232 1.21 7.42 -0.49
CA THR A 232 1.48 6.26 -1.33
C THR A 232 2.24 6.65 -2.60
N CYS A 233 2.95 5.70 -3.21
CA CYS A 233 3.72 5.88 -4.41
C CYS A 233 3.59 4.65 -5.33
N SER A 234 4.29 4.63 -6.45
CA SER A 234 4.32 3.47 -7.35
C SER A 234 4.76 2.21 -6.63
N GLY A 235 3.97 1.14 -6.73
CA GLY A 235 4.18 -0.13 -6.02
C GLY A 235 3.34 -0.28 -4.75
N ASP A 236 2.83 0.83 -4.16
CA ASP A 236 1.85 0.77 -3.08
C ASP A 236 0.43 0.49 -3.59
N SER A 237 0.23 0.49 -4.90
CA SER A 237 -1.02 0.13 -5.58
C SER A 237 -1.63 -1.13 -5.00
N GLY A 238 -2.91 -1.09 -4.65
CA GLY A 238 -3.63 -2.22 -4.04
C GLY A 238 -3.40 -2.40 -2.53
N GLY A 239 -2.43 -1.73 -1.94
CA GLY A 239 -2.20 -1.72 -0.50
C GLY A 239 -3.34 -1.04 0.27
N PRO A 240 -3.50 -1.35 1.55
CA PRO A 240 -4.58 -0.86 2.38
C PRO A 240 -4.35 0.56 2.89
N ALA A 241 -5.47 1.24 3.17
CA ALA A 241 -5.55 2.28 4.16
C ALA A 241 -6.38 1.74 5.33
N PHE A 242 -5.75 1.45 6.44
CA PHE A 242 -6.42 0.99 7.66
C PHE A 242 -7.00 2.16 8.44
N TRP A 243 -8.17 1.95 9.01
CA TRP A 243 -8.83 2.95 9.84
C TRP A 243 -8.09 3.15 11.17
N ILE A 244 -7.82 4.40 11.52
CA ILE A 244 -7.38 4.74 12.87
C ILE A 244 -8.63 5.16 13.67
N ASP A 245 -8.93 4.42 14.73
CA ASP A 245 -10.05 4.73 15.59
C ASP A 245 -9.82 6.08 16.29
N PRO A 246 -10.63 7.10 16.02
CA PRO A 246 -10.45 8.41 16.64
C PRO A 246 -10.68 8.43 18.16
N ALA A 247 -11.27 7.39 18.72
CA ALA A 247 -11.50 7.29 20.16
C ALA A 247 -10.26 6.80 20.91
N THR A 248 -9.50 5.90 20.30
CA THR A 248 -8.27 5.32 20.88
C THR A 248 -7.00 5.93 20.29
N GLY A 249 -7.05 6.37 19.03
CA GLY A 249 -5.90 6.78 18.23
C GLY A 249 -5.08 5.61 17.70
N GLU A 250 -5.58 4.39 17.82
CA GLU A 250 -4.92 3.16 17.37
C GLU A 250 -5.40 2.75 15.99
N SER A 251 -4.51 2.15 15.21
CA SER A 251 -4.84 1.52 13.94
C SER A 251 -5.67 0.26 14.17
N THR A 252 -6.50 -0.08 13.20
CA THR A 252 -7.36 -1.26 13.21
C THR A 252 -7.12 -2.08 11.95
N SER A 253 -7.59 -3.32 11.89
CA SER A 253 -7.60 -4.16 10.69
C SER A 253 -8.64 -3.74 9.64
N LEU A 254 -9.46 -2.72 9.94
CA LEU A 254 -10.54 -2.25 9.06
C LEU A 254 -9.98 -1.45 7.87
N ILE A 255 -10.15 -1.98 6.68
CA ILE A 255 -9.67 -1.37 5.43
C ILE A 255 -10.67 -0.33 4.95
N VAL A 256 -10.29 0.95 4.96
CA VAL A 256 -11.13 2.07 4.49
C VAL A 256 -11.08 2.22 2.98
N GLY A 257 -9.93 1.94 2.39
CA GLY A 257 -9.69 2.07 0.97
C GLY A 257 -8.48 1.27 0.49
N ILE A 258 -8.45 1.09 -0.81
CA ILE A 258 -7.39 0.41 -1.56
C ILE A 258 -6.64 1.46 -2.36
N ASN A 259 -5.33 1.51 -2.24
CA ASN A 259 -4.53 2.48 -2.99
C ASN A 259 -4.71 2.30 -4.50
N SER A 260 -5.25 3.33 -5.16
CA SER A 260 -5.67 3.28 -6.55
C SER A 260 -4.77 4.14 -7.44
N TYR A 261 -4.79 5.46 -7.30
CA TYR A 261 -4.00 6.36 -8.15
C TYR A 261 -3.58 7.64 -7.43
N GLY A 262 -2.50 8.25 -7.96
CA GLY A 262 -2.08 9.60 -7.64
C GLY A 262 -2.08 10.48 -8.88
N ILE A 263 -2.32 11.78 -8.74
CA ILE A 263 -2.31 12.72 -9.87
C ILE A 263 -0.90 13.27 -10.10
N ALA A 264 -0.08 13.31 -9.08
CA ALA A 264 1.27 13.85 -9.13
C ALA A 264 2.30 12.76 -9.44
N PRO A 265 3.07 12.89 -10.54
CA PRO A 265 4.03 11.86 -10.94
C PRO A 265 5.20 11.66 -9.96
N ASN A 266 5.32 12.52 -8.98
CA ASN A 266 6.39 12.51 -7.98
C ASN A 266 5.88 12.16 -6.57
N CYS A 267 4.75 11.47 -6.49
CA CYS A 267 4.17 10.94 -5.26
C CYS A 267 4.05 12.00 -4.14
N ASN A 268 3.59 13.19 -4.48
CA ASN A 268 3.25 14.22 -3.51
C ASN A 268 1.89 14.87 -3.84
N GLY A 269 1.30 15.52 -2.86
CA GLY A 269 0.01 16.19 -3.03
C GLY A 269 -1.16 15.35 -2.54
N ASN A 270 -1.86 14.67 -3.43
CA ASN A 270 -3.04 13.89 -3.07
C ASN A 270 -3.02 12.53 -3.76
N ASP A 271 -3.39 11.51 -3.00
CA ASP A 271 -3.66 10.16 -3.46
C ASP A 271 -5.15 9.85 -3.40
N TYR A 272 -5.58 8.89 -4.18
CA TYR A 272 -6.96 8.45 -4.27
C TYR A 272 -7.02 6.95 -3.97
N GLN A 273 -7.90 6.63 -3.02
CA GLN A 273 -8.11 5.26 -2.56
C GLN A 273 -9.50 4.82 -3.00
N PHE A 274 -9.58 3.67 -3.63
CA PHE A 274 -10.87 3.07 -3.98
C PHE A 274 -11.57 2.61 -2.71
N ARG A 275 -12.81 3.03 -2.51
CA ARG A 275 -13.59 2.76 -1.28
C ARG A 275 -13.90 1.28 -1.13
N THR A 276 -13.78 0.79 0.08
CA THR A 276 -14.13 -0.60 0.44
C THR A 276 -15.54 -0.74 0.98
N ASP A 277 -16.16 0.35 1.44
CA ASP A 277 -17.51 0.37 2.02
C ASP A 277 -18.64 0.64 1.00
N ILE A 278 -18.39 0.42 -0.28
CA ILE A 278 -19.38 0.58 -1.36
C ILE A 278 -19.79 -0.78 -1.94
N ALA A 279 -20.99 -0.80 -2.55
CA ALA A 279 -21.53 -2.01 -3.16
C ALA A 279 -20.59 -2.64 -4.20
N ALA A 280 -19.91 -1.81 -5.02
CA ALA A 280 -18.95 -2.28 -6.01
C ALA A 280 -17.87 -3.18 -5.38
N THR A 281 -17.32 -2.82 -4.23
CA THR A 281 -16.33 -3.65 -3.53
C THR A 281 -16.99 -4.83 -2.82
N LEU A 282 -18.02 -4.58 -2.01
CA LEU A 282 -18.59 -5.59 -1.11
C LEU A 282 -19.26 -6.73 -1.87
N ASP A 283 -20.03 -6.42 -2.92
CA ASP A 283 -20.71 -7.44 -3.73
C ASP A 283 -19.71 -8.24 -4.57
N PHE A 284 -18.62 -7.60 -5.03
CA PHE A 284 -17.54 -8.27 -5.77
C PHE A 284 -16.75 -9.24 -4.89
N VAL A 285 -16.38 -8.83 -3.68
CA VAL A 285 -15.53 -9.63 -2.78
C VAL A 285 -16.30 -10.77 -2.11
N LYS A 286 -17.56 -10.53 -1.74
CA LYS A 286 -18.40 -11.46 -0.94
C LYS A 286 -18.40 -12.91 -1.44
N PRO A 287 -18.48 -13.23 -2.74
CA PRO A 287 -18.48 -14.62 -3.23
C PRO A 287 -17.19 -15.41 -2.93
N TYR A 288 -16.12 -14.74 -2.59
CA TYR A 288 -14.79 -15.33 -2.35
C TYR A 288 -14.48 -15.48 -0.85
N LEU A 289 -15.31 -14.92 0.00
CA LEU A 289 -15.17 -15.06 1.46
C LEU A 289 -15.97 -16.28 1.97
N PRO A 290 -15.53 -16.90 3.08
CA PRO A 290 -16.17 -18.08 3.66
C PRO A 290 -17.60 -17.83 4.20
#